data_040c7d04159d02cd85ad51ea9bd55407
#
_entry.id   040c7d04159d02cd85ad51ea9bd55407
#
_cell.length_a   1.000
_cell.length_b   1.000
_cell.length_c   1.000
_cell.angle_alpha   90.00
_cell.angle_beta   90.00
_cell.angle_gamma   90.00
#
_symmetry.space_group_name_H-M   'P 1'
#
loop_
_entity.id
_entity.type
_entity.pdbx_description
1 polymer ?
#
loop_
_entity_poly.entity_id
_entity_poly.type
_entity_poly.pdbx_seq_one_letter_code
_entity_poly.pdbx_strand_id
1 'polypeptide(L)'
;PAIASKIMEILSTGTCRHLEKLRARVPKGVLDLLRVPGLGPRTAALLWHEAKVSSLEELERALADGRLRGLKGFGEKKIAQLRASLGKCMSSGARPLLAVALPVADELKSQLQSLPGTVRVEVAGSIRRRKETVGDIDLVAMCRSIDETRSALSKVKLLELLAEDNGRIEAGTPSGIPVDIVLTTSKAEFVRVFHSTTGSRSHVAKVEE
;
A
#
# COMPACT_ATOMS: atom_id res chain seq x y z
N PRO A 1 21.78 -28.72 10.42
CA PRO A 1 20.65 -29.59 10.75
C PRO A 1 19.38 -28.81 11.11
N ALA A 2 19.44 -27.79 11.99
CA ALA A 2 18.24 -27.08 12.47
C ALA A 2 17.47 -26.31 11.39
N ILE A 3 18.16 -25.73 10.41
CA ILE A 3 17.51 -25.00 9.30
C ILE A 3 16.86 -25.99 8.32
N ALA A 4 17.56 -27.05 7.95
CA ALA A 4 17.04 -28.09 7.06
C ALA A 4 15.76 -28.73 7.63
N SER A 5 15.73 -29.06 8.93
CA SER A 5 14.51 -29.57 9.59
C SER A 5 13.34 -28.62 9.52
N LYS A 6 13.57 -27.30 9.68
CA LYS A 6 12.51 -26.28 9.56
C LYS A 6 12.00 -26.15 8.12
N ILE A 7 12.90 -26.23 7.13
CA ILE A 7 12.51 -26.23 5.72
C ILE A 7 11.64 -27.45 5.40
N MET A 8 12.05 -28.64 5.82
CA MET A 8 11.26 -29.86 5.63
C MET A 8 9.92 -29.80 6.33
N GLU A 9 9.87 -29.25 7.55
CA GLU A 9 8.62 -29.03 8.28
C GLU A 9 7.68 -28.10 7.49
N ILE A 10 8.18 -26.96 6.98
CA ILE A 10 7.38 -26.03 6.18
C ILE A 10 6.87 -26.68 4.89
N LEU A 11 7.72 -27.43 4.19
CA LEU A 11 7.33 -28.09 2.95
C LEU A 11 6.28 -29.18 3.16
N SER A 12 6.33 -29.88 4.30
CA SER A 12 5.40 -30.99 4.60
C SER A 12 4.10 -30.53 5.25
N THR A 13 4.12 -29.46 6.06
CA THR A 13 2.96 -29.02 6.88
C THR A 13 2.42 -27.64 6.51
N GLY A 14 3.13 -26.88 5.66
CA GLY A 14 2.83 -25.48 5.34
C GLY A 14 3.17 -24.50 6.48
N THR A 15 3.62 -24.97 7.63
CA THR A 15 3.87 -24.17 8.82
C THR A 15 5.20 -24.51 9.49
N CYS A 16 5.62 -23.68 10.44
CA CYS A 16 6.79 -23.92 11.28
C CYS A 16 6.40 -23.78 12.76
N ARG A 17 6.45 -24.87 13.51
CA ARG A 17 6.10 -24.90 14.95
C ARG A 17 6.85 -23.87 15.79
N HIS A 18 8.11 -23.61 15.43
CA HIS A 18 8.89 -22.59 16.12
C HIS A 18 8.31 -21.18 15.86
N LEU A 19 7.91 -20.88 14.64
CA LEU A 19 7.24 -19.62 14.28
C LEU A 19 5.90 -19.47 14.99
N GLU A 20 5.08 -20.53 15.04
CA GLU A 20 3.80 -20.53 15.73
C GLU A 20 3.94 -20.25 17.24
N LYS A 21 4.96 -20.87 17.87
CA LYS A 21 5.27 -20.59 19.29
C LYS A 21 5.68 -19.12 19.51
N LEU A 22 6.42 -18.51 18.57
CA LEU A 22 6.79 -17.11 18.67
C LEU A 22 5.57 -16.19 18.45
N ARG A 23 4.72 -16.51 17.46
CA ARG A 23 3.48 -15.77 17.19
C ARG A 23 2.50 -15.80 18.36
N ALA A 24 2.42 -16.92 19.09
CA ALA A 24 1.60 -17.02 20.29
C ALA A 24 2.10 -16.13 21.44
N ARG A 25 3.38 -15.75 21.42
CA ARG A 25 4.01 -14.92 22.47
C ARG A 25 3.99 -13.43 22.17
N VAL A 26 3.90 -13.04 20.88
CA VAL A 26 3.97 -11.64 20.45
C VAL A 26 2.67 -11.31 19.69
N PRO A 27 1.89 -10.32 20.15
CA PRO A 27 0.70 -9.86 19.44
C PRO A 27 1.05 -9.42 18.01
N LYS A 28 0.17 -9.74 17.04
CA LYS A 28 0.40 -9.40 15.62
C LYS A 28 0.66 -7.89 15.44
N GLY A 29 -0.08 -7.04 16.11
CA GLY A 29 0.06 -5.58 16.01
C GLY A 29 1.43 -5.05 16.42
N VAL A 30 2.18 -5.76 17.30
CA VAL A 30 3.57 -5.36 17.64
C VAL A 30 4.49 -5.47 16.43
N LEU A 31 4.24 -6.42 15.52
CA LEU A 31 4.99 -6.54 14.28
C LEU A 31 4.67 -5.40 13.30
N ASP A 32 3.44 -4.89 13.34
CA ASP A 32 3.05 -3.74 12.52
C ASP A 32 3.77 -2.45 12.95
N LEU A 33 4.15 -2.32 14.21
CA LEU A 33 4.98 -1.20 14.68
C LEU A 33 6.33 -1.13 13.96
N LEU A 34 6.89 -2.28 13.54
CA LEU A 34 8.17 -2.32 12.81
C LEU A 34 8.09 -1.70 11.42
N ARG A 35 6.89 -1.47 10.90
CA ARG A 35 6.65 -0.82 9.62
C ARG A 35 6.82 0.71 9.70
N VAL A 36 6.78 1.27 10.90
CA VAL A 36 6.96 2.71 11.10
C VAL A 36 8.45 3.06 10.97
N PRO A 37 8.86 3.93 10.02
CA PRO A 37 10.23 4.36 9.89
C PRO A 37 10.79 4.94 11.19
N GLY A 38 11.91 4.40 11.65
CA GLY A 38 12.54 4.79 12.91
C GLY A 38 12.11 3.95 14.14
N LEU A 39 11.21 2.96 13.97
CA LEU A 39 10.93 1.94 14.99
C LEU A 39 11.64 0.64 14.64
N GLY A 40 12.74 0.37 15.34
CA GLY A 40 13.41 -0.92 15.27
C GLY A 40 12.86 -1.92 16.32
N PRO A 41 13.26 -3.22 16.24
CA PRO A 41 12.75 -4.27 17.13
C PRO A 41 12.90 -3.94 18.62
N ARG A 42 14.00 -3.32 19.02
CA ARG A 42 14.23 -2.93 20.43
C ARG A 42 13.24 -1.87 20.88
N THR A 43 12.95 -0.89 20.04
CA THR A 43 12.01 0.20 20.33
C THR A 43 10.57 -0.31 20.34
N ALA A 44 10.21 -1.21 19.41
CA ALA A 44 8.90 -1.86 19.40
C ALA A 44 8.67 -2.73 20.65
N ALA A 45 9.67 -3.49 21.09
CA ALA A 45 9.61 -4.26 22.34
C ALA A 45 9.44 -3.35 23.57
N LEU A 46 10.15 -2.23 23.63
CA LEU A 46 10.04 -1.27 24.72
C LEU A 46 8.64 -0.63 24.76
N LEU A 47 8.10 -0.22 23.61
CA LEU A 47 6.74 0.28 23.49
C LEU A 47 5.70 -0.74 23.97
N TRP A 48 5.86 -2.00 23.59
CA TRP A 48 4.96 -3.06 24.01
C TRP A 48 5.03 -3.36 25.51
N HIS A 49 6.25 -3.53 26.02
CA HIS A 49 6.42 -3.93 27.43
C HIS A 49 6.17 -2.79 28.42
N GLU A 50 6.65 -1.58 28.13
CA GLU A 50 6.60 -0.45 29.08
C GLU A 50 5.39 0.47 28.81
N ALA A 51 5.09 0.81 27.54
CA ALA A 51 3.98 1.70 27.21
C ALA A 51 2.66 0.96 26.92
N LYS A 52 2.67 -0.38 26.90
CA LYS A 52 1.51 -1.23 26.56
C LYS A 52 0.93 -0.90 25.17
N VAL A 53 1.82 -0.54 24.25
CA VAL A 53 1.47 -0.25 22.85
C VAL A 53 1.70 -1.50 22.01
N SER A 54 0.64 -2.07 21.48
CA SER A 54 0.64 -3.31 20.69
C SER A 54 0.07 -3.17 19.28
N SER A 55 -0.34 -1.94 18.90
CA SER A 55 -0.85 -1.64 17.55
C SER A 55 -0.46 -0.22 17.08
N LEU A 56 -0.67 0.09 15.81
CA LEU A 56 -0.44 1.43 15.26
C LEU A 56 -1.39 2.47 15.85
N GLU A 57 -2.65 2.11 16.08
CA GLU A 57 -3.67 2.97 16.68
C GLU A 57 -3.34 3.31 18.15
N GLU A 58 -2.83 2.31 18.88
CA GLU A 58 -2.36 2.54 20.26
C GLU A 58 -1.11 3.41 20.27
N LEU A 59 -0.21 3.28 19.30
CA LEU A 59 0.95 4.15 19.12
C LEU A 59 0.51 5.59 18.88
N GLU A 60 -0.48 5.80 18.01
CA GLU A 60 -1.04 7.13 17.72
C GLU A 60 -1.59 7.78 18.98
N ARG A 61 -2.42 7.06 19.73
CA ARG A 61 -2.98 7.53 21.01
C ARG A 61 -1.86 7.84 22.02
N ALA A 62 -0.87 6.96 22.16
CA ALA A 62 0.24 7.17 23.09
C ALA A 62 1.12 8.37 22.72
N LEU A 63 1.26 8.67 21.42
CA LEU A 63 1.91 9.90 20.93
C LEU A 63 1.05 11.14 21.23
N ALA A 64 -0.28 11.06 21.04
CA ALA A 64 -1.20 12.16 21.32
C ALA A 64 -1.24 12.50 22.81
N ASP A 65 -1.42 11.50 23.67
CA ASP A 65 -1.51 11.62 25.13
C ASP A 65 -0.18 11.99 25.82
N GLY A 66 0.93 11.95 25.08
CA GLY A 66 2.26 12.25 25.61
C GLY A 66 2.83 11.16 26.54
N ARG A 67 2.21 9.98 26.63
CA ARG A 67 2.66 8.85 27.49
C ARG A 67 4.07 8.35 27.17
N LEU A 68 4.58 8.65 25.99
CA LEU A 68 5.92 8.21 25.56
C LEU A 68 7.04 9.14 26.03
N ARG A 69 6.75 10.33 26.57
CA ARG A 69 7.77 11.32 26.97
C ARG A 69 8.65 10.86 28.14
N GLY A 70 8.18 9.92 28.95
CA GLY A 70 8.94 9.36 30.07
C GLY A 70 9.80 8.14 29.75
N LEU A 71 9.68 7.61 28.54
CA LEU A 71 10.38 6.39 28.16
C LEU A 71 11.82 6.67 27.73
N LYS A 72 12.73 5.81 28.16
CA LYS A 72 14.15 5.91 27.76
C LYS A 72 14.29 5.82 26.23
N GLY A 73 14.90 6.86 25.63
CA GLY A 73 15.09 6.93 24.19
C GLY A 73 13.96 7.60 23.42
N PHE A 74 12.91 8.13 24.09
CA PHE A 74 11.81 8.87 23.49
C PHE A 74 11.88 10.38 23.80
N GLY A 75 12.99 11.03 23.41
CA GLY A 75 13.08 12.47 23.46
C GLY A 75 12.17 13.16 22.43
N GLU A 76 11.97 14.48 22.57
CA GLU A 76 11.04 15.25 21.72
C GLU A 76 11.30 15.10 20.22
N LYS A 77 12.56 15.09 19.78
CA LYS A 77 12.93 14.84 18.37
C LYS A 77 12.42 13.49 17.87
N LYS A 78 12.56 12.44 18.69
CA LYS A 78 12.10 11.09 18.35
C LYS A 78 10.58 11.03 18.28
N ILE A 79 9.89 11.67 19.20
CA ILE A 79 8.43 11.74 19.23
C ILE A 79 7.90 12.49 17.99
N ALA A 80 8.49 13.64 17.64
CA ALA A 80 8.13 14.40 16.44
C ALA A 80 8.37 13.59 15.16
N GLN A 81 9.52 12.91 15.06
CA GLN A 81 9.82 12.04 13.94
C GLN A 81 8.83 10.88 13.82
N LEU A 82 8.46 10.25 14.93
CA LEU A 82 7.50 9.15 14.94
C LEU A 82 6.09 9.61 14.55
N ARG A 83 5.64 10.78 14.99
CA ARG A 83 4.36 11.36 14.53
C ARG A 83 4.32 11.55 13.03
N ALA A 84 5.37 12.15 12.46
CA ALA A 84 5.46 12.36 11.01
C ALA A 84 5.53 11.04 10.23
N SER A 85 6.26 10.05 10.76
CA SER A 85 6.39 8.72 10.14
C SER A 85 5.12 7.90 10.27
N LEU A 86 4.41 7.98 11.39
CA LEU A 86 3.15 7.27 11.63
C LEU A 86 2.05 7.80 10.70
N GLY A 87 1.91 9.12 10.57
CA GLY A 87 0.96 9.71 9.63
C GLY A 87 1.18 9.20 8.19
N LYS A 88 2.43 9.14 7.75
CA LYS A 88 2.78 8.54 6.45
C LYS A 88 2.52 7.03 6.38
N CYS A 89 2.73 6.30 7.46
CA CYS A 89 2.51 4.86 7.52
C CYS A 89 1.01 4.52 7.51
N MET A 90 0.20 5.30 8.22
CA MET A 90 -1.27 5.12 8.28
C MET A 90 -1.95 5.56 6.98
N SER A 91 -1.49 6.66 6.37
CA SER A 91 -2.01 7.12 5.07
C SER A 91 -1.51 6.27 3.89
N SER A 92 -0.37 5.60 4.05
CA SER A 92 0.23 4.78 2.98
C SER A 92 -0.02 3.30 3.16
N GLY A 93 -0.92 2.78 3.96
CA GLY A 93 -1.14 1.34 4.14
C GLY A 93 0.17 0.51 4.05
N ALA A 94 0.24 -0.75 4.39
CA ALA A 94 1.42 -1.56 4.09
C ALA A 94 1.65 -1.58 2.58
N ARG A 95 2.77 -1.03 2.12
CA ARG A 95 3.12 -1.16 0.69
C ARG A 95 3.23 -2.66 0.37
N PRO A 96 2.27 -3.24 -0.35
CA PRO A 96 2.33 -4.66 -0.69
C PRO A 96 3.53 -4.94 -1.60
N LEU A 97 4.01 -6.16 -1.54
CA LEU A 97 5.00 -6.64 -2.50
C LEU A 97 4.39 -6.66 -3.90
N LEU A 98 5.21 -6.45 -4.92
CA LEU A 98 4.79 -6.55 -6.32
C LEU A 98 4.07 -7.88 -6.61
N ALA A 99 4.56 -8.97 -6.05
CA ALA A 99 3.95 -10.29 -6.21
C ALA A 99 2.49 -10.38 -5.71
N VAL A 100 2.09 -9.50 -4.78
CA VAL A 100 0.72 -9.41 -4.27
C VAL A 100 -0.10 -8.42 -5.08
N ALA A 101 0.48 -7.26 -5.42
CA ALA A 101 -0.24 -6.19 -6.11
C ALA A 101 -0.42 -6.46 -7.62
N LEU A 102 0.51 -7.15 -8.27
CA LEU A 102 0.46 -7.39 -9.71
C LEU A 102 -0.76 -8.23 -10.15
N PRO A 103 -1.09 -9.37 -9.52
CA PRO A 103 -2.29 -10.13 -9.89
C PRO A 103 -3.58 -9.32 -9.71
N VAL A 104 -3.65 -8.47 -8.68
CA VAL A 104 -4.80 -7.60 -8.43
C VAL A 104 -4.90 -6.52 -9.53
N ALA A 105 -3.78 -5.94 -9.93
CA ALA A 105 -3.73 -4.94 -11.00
C ALA A 105 -4.11 -5.54 -12.37
N ASP A 106 -3.68 -6.76 -12.66
CA ASP A 106 -4.01 -7.47 -13.90
C ASP A 106 -5.50 -7.82 -13.95
N GLU A 107 -6.08 -8.24 -12.84
CA GLU A 107 -7.52 -8.51 -12.73
C GLU A 107 -8.34 -7.22 -12.87
N LEU A 108 -7.95 -6.13 -12.20
CA LEU A 108 -8.58 -4.81 -12.35
C LEU A 108 -8.50 -4.32 -13.80
N LYS A 109 -7.33 -4.44 -14.45
CA LYS A 109 -7.17 -4.11 -15.86
C LYS A 109 -8.15 -4.89 -16.73
N SER A 110 -8.29 -6.19 -16.51
CA SER A 110 -9.21 -7.07 -17.26
C SER A 110 -10.66 -6.65 -17.07
N GLN A 111 -11.09 -6.40 -15.83
CA GLN A 111 -12.46 -5.95 -15.53
C GLN A 111 -12.75 -4.58 -16.15
N LEU A 112 -11.84 -3.61 -16.02
CA LEU A 112 -11.99 -2.30 -16.63
C LEU A 112 -12.02 -2.36 -18.15
N GLN A 113 -11.20 -3.23 -18.77
CA GLN A 113 -11.18 -3.40 -20.22
C GLN A 113 -12.51 -3.95 -20.76
N SER A 114 -13.26 -4.70 -19.95
CA SER A 114 -14.57 -5.26 -20.33
C SER A 114 -15.73 -4.29 -20.13
N LEU A 115 -15.52 -3.12 -19.55
CA LEU A 115 -16.58 -2.13 -19.33
C LEU A 115 -17.05 -1.49 -20.63
N PRO A 116 -18.34 -1.16 -20.76
CA PRO A 116 -18.87 -0.41 -21.89
C PRO A 116 -18.11 0.90 -22.10
N GLY A 117 -17.85 1.25 -23.33
CA GLY A 117 -17.15 2.48 -23.68
C GLY A 117 -15.63 2.45 -23.52
N THR A 118 -15.08 1.45 -22.84
CA THR A 118 -13.61 1.31 -22.66
C THR A 118 -12.96 0.84 -23.96
N VAL A 119 -11.91 1.56 -24.38
CA VAL A 119 -11.12 1.23 -25.58
C VAL A 119 -9.83 0.53 -25.21
N ARG A 120 -9.12 1.03 -24.19
CA ARG A 120 -7.82 0.52 -23.77
C ARG A 120 -7.58 0.82 -22.29
N VAL A 121 -7.00 -0.14 -21.57
CA VAL A 121 -6.55 0.04 -20.18
C VAL A 121 -5.11 -0.42 -20.04
N GLU A 122 -4.28 0.36 -19.36
CA GLU A 122 -2.90 -0.01 -19.05
C GLU A 122 -2.58 0.23 -17.57
N VAL A 123 -1.80 -0.69 -17.02
CA VAL A 123 -1.20 -0.54 -15.70
C VAL A 123 0.02 0.38 -15.81
N ALA A 124 0.07 1.39 -14.96
CA ALA A 124 1.14 2.39 -14.93
C ALA A 124 1.96 2.33 -13.61
N GLY A 125 2.56 3.42 -13.22
CA GLY A 125 3.18 3.61 -11.93
C GLY A 125 4.27 2.63 -11.54
N SER A 126 4.31 2.37 -10.25
CA SER A 126 5.35 1.52 -9.64
C SER A 126 5.25 0.05 -10.08
N ILE A 127 4.05 -0.45 -10.37
CA ILE A 127 3.83 -1.82 -10.87
C ILE A 127 4.44 -2.00 -12.25
N ARG A 128 4.19 -1.06 -13.17
CA ARG A 128 4.79 -1.10 -14.51
C ARG A 128 6.31 -1.03 -14.46
N ARG A 129 6.88 -0.24 -13.55
CA ARG A 129 8.34 -0.17 -13.32
C ARG A 129 8.91 -1.36 -12.57
N ARG A 130 8.11 -2.36 -12.23
CA ARG A 130 8.52 -3.57 -11.49
C ARG A 130 9.22 -3.26 -10.17
N LYS A 131 8.72 -2.29 -9.39
CA LYS A 131 9.25 -2.00 -8.07
C LYS A 131 8.90 -3.12 -7.09
N GLU A 132 9.82 -3.47 -6.21
CA GLU A 132 9.64 -4.55 -5.21
C GLU A 132 8.43 -4.33 -4.32
N THR A 133 8.15 -3.07 -3.96
CA THR A 133 6.98 -2.67 -3.17
C THR A 133 6.16 -1.62 -3.91
N VAL A 134 4.85 -1.74 -3.79
CA VAL A 134 3.86 -0.92 -4.49
C VAL A 134 3.11 -0.05 -3.48
N GLY A 135 2.91 1.25 -3.76
CA GLY A 135 2.11 2.14 -2.90
C GLY A 135 0.63 2.07 -3.22
N ASP A 136 0.38 2.06 -4.50
CA ASP A 136 -0.91 2.17 -5.15
C ASP A 136 -0.92 1.39 -6.47
N ILE A 137 -2.08 1.13 -7.01
CA ILE A 137 -2.28 0.56 -8.34
C ILE A 137 -2.70 1.71 -9.25
N ASP A 138 -1.79 2.16 -10.12
CA ASP A 138 -2.08 3.18 -11.12
C ASP A 138 -2.63 2.54 -12.41
N LEU A 139 -3.80 2.98 -12.85
CA LEU A 139 -4.44 2.55 -14.09
C LEU A 139 -4.76 3.76 -14.97
N VAL A 140 -4.47 3.66 -16.25
CA VAL A 140 -4.88 4.66 -17.25
C VAL A 140 -5.79 3.99 -18.25
N ALA A 141 -6.99 4.54 -18.42
CA ALA A 141 -7.99 4.01 -19.34
C ALA A 141 -8.33 5.04 -20.42
N MET A 142 -8.33 4.60 -21.67
CA MET A 142 -8.91 5.34 -22.78
C MET A 142 -10.32 4.84 -23.03
N CYS A 143 -11.28 5.74 -23.06
CA CYS A 143 -12.70 5.44 -23.23
C CYS A 143 -13.33 6.34 -24.30
N ARG A 144 -14.47 5.93 -24.84
CA ARG A 144 -15.27 6.72 -25.79
C ARG A 144 -16.04 7.84 -25.08
N SER A 145 -16.49 7.57 -23.85
CA SER A 145 -17.19 8.51 -22.99
C SER A 145 -16.75 8.29 -21.55
N ILE A 146 -16.30 9.35 -20.88
CA ILE A 146 -15.92 9.31 -19.45
C ILE A 146 -17.15 8.97 -18.61
N ASP A 147 -18.29 9.58 -18.87
CA ASP A 147 -19.50 9.41 -18.08
C ASP A 147 -20.06 7.97 -18.15
N GLU A 148 -20.02 7.37 -19.34
CA GLU A 148 -20.45 5.98 -19.55
C GLU A 148 -19.53 5.00 -18.80
N THR A 149 -18.22 5.13 -18.99
CA THR A 149 -17.23 4.26 -18.33
C THR A 149 -17.28 4.46 -16.81
N ARG A 150 -17.37 5.70 -16.33
CA ARG A 150 -17.50 6.03 -14.93
C ARG A 150 -18.73 5.37 -14.28
N SER A 151 -19.89 5.50 -14.91
CA SER A 151 -21.13 4.88 -14.41
C SER A 151 -21.02 3.35 -14.34
N ALA A 152 -20.22 2.77 -15.23
CA ALA A 152 -19.98 1.32 -15.25
C ALA A 152 -18.97 0.85 -14.21
N LEU A 153 -18.14 1.73 -13.63
CA LEU A 153 -17.14 1.36 -12.60
C LEU A 153 -17.77 0.75 -11.35
N SER A 154 -19.00 1.13 -11.01
CA SER A 154 -19.75 0.54 -9.89
C SER A 154 -19.97 -0.98 -10.04
N LYS A 155 -19.82 -1.53 -11.26
CA LYS A 155 -19.93 -2.96 -11.55
C LYS A 155 -18.62 -3.73 -11.30
N VAL A 156 -17.50 -3.01 -11.10
CA VAL A 156 -16.18 -3.61 -10.85
C VAL A 156 -16.10 -4.04 -9.38
N LYS A 157 -16.21 -5.34 -9.13
CA LYS A 157 -16.29 -5.90 -7.78
C LYS A 157 -15.06 -5.68 -6.90
N LEU A 158 -13.91 -5.44 -7.53
CA LEU A 158 -12.63 -5.20 -6.84
C LEU A 158 -12.39 -3.72 -6.51
N LEU A 159 -13.35 -2.83 -6.76
CA LEU A 159 -13.21 -1.40 -6.50
C LEU A 159 -14.21 -0.92 -5.45
N GLU A 160 -13.69 -0.29 -4.41
CA GLU A 160 -14.43 0.54 -3.47
C GLU A 160 -14.12 2.00 -3.82
N LEU A 161 -15.07 2.68 -4.47
CA LEU A 161 -14.88 4.07 -4.91
C LEU A 161 -14.83 5.00 -3.69
N LEU A 162 -13.82 5.87 -3.64
CA LEU A 162 -13.57 6.78 -2.51
C LEU A 162 -13.81 8.25 -2.91
N ALA A 163 -13.23 8.68 -4.02
CA ALA A 163 -13.33 10.06 -4.51
C ALA A 163 -13.22 10.12 -6.03
N GLU A 164 -13.69 11.22 -6.60
CA GLU A 164 -13.60 11.50 -8.03
C GLU A 164 -13.40 12.98 -8.28
N ASP A 165 -12.46 13.30 -9.17
CA ASP A 165 -12.24 14.66 -9.66
C ASP A 165 -11.75 14.62 -11.14
N ASN A 166 -12.49 15.31 -12.03
CA ASN A 166 -12.11 15.56 -13.44
C ASN A 166 -11.56 14.31 -14.19
N GLY A 167 -12.23 13.15 -14.05
CA GLY A 167 -11.81 11.90 -14.71
C GLY A 167 -10.69 11.16 -14.00
N ARG A 168 -10.23 11.65 -12.86
CA ARG A 168 -9.38 10.91 -11.93
C ARG A 168 -10.27 10.29 -10.83
N ILE A 169 -10.11 9.02 -10.61
CA ILE A 169 -10.92 8.25 -9.68
C ILE A 169 -9.99 7.60 -8.66
N GLU A 170 -10.21 7.92 -7.40
CA GLU A 170 -9.54 7.30 -6.27
C GLU A 170 -10.43 6.19 -5.72
N ALA A 171 -9.88 5.03 -5.58
CA ALA A 171 -10.57 3.84 -5.09
C ALA A 171 -9.67 3.01 -4.17
N GLY A 172 -10.25 2.03 -3.52
CA GLY A 172 -9.54 1.00 -2.77
C GLY A 172 -9.90 -0.38 -3.28
N THR A 173 -9.05 -1.34 -2.97
CA THR A 173 -9.39 -2.76 -3.10
C THR A 173 -9.87 -3.30 -1.76
N PRO A 174 -10.65 -4.40 -1.72
CA PRO A 174 -11.02 -5.08 -0.47
C PRO A 174 -9.82 -5.54 0.37
N SER A 175 -8.65 -5.67 -0.24
CA SER A 175 -7.38 -5.96 0.44
C SER A 175 -6.67 -4.71 0.96
N GLY A 176 -7.25 -3.52 0.83
CA GLY A 176 -6.72 -2.25 1.32
C GLY A 176 -5.60 -1.65 0.45
N ILE A 177 -5.44 -2.09 -0.81
CA ILE A 177 -4.50 -1.46 -1.75
C ILE A 177 -5.19 -0.26 -2.40
N PRO A 178 -4.64 0.96 -2.30
CA PRO A 178 -5.17 2.12 -3.02
C PRO A 178 -5.10 1.93 -4.53
N VAL A 179 -6.08 2.47 -5.25
CA VAL A 179 -6.16 2.41 -6.72
C VAL A 179 -6.45 3.80 -7.26
N ASP A 180 -5.61 4.24 -8.18
CA ASP A 180 -5.77 5.48 -8.93
C ASP A 180 -6.10 5.14 -10.39
N ILE A 181 -7.26 5.60 -10.88
CA ILE A 181 -7.69 5.40 -12.27
C ILE A 181 -7.82 6.77 -12.94
N VAL A 182 -7.15 6.93 -14.08
CA VAL A 182 -7.32 8.14 -14.91
C VAL A 182 -8.02 7.76 -16.20
N LEU A 183 -9.18 8.36 -16.44
CA LEU A 183 -9.97 8.21 -17.65
C LEU A 183 -9.58 9.29 -18.67
N THR A 184 -9.37 8.89 -19.92
CA THR A 184 -9.03 9.78 -21.05
C THR A 184 -9.92 9.48 -22.23
N THR A 185 -10.15 10.44 -23.13
CA THR A 185 -10.98 10.25 -24.33
C THR A 185 -10.20 10.29 -25.63
N SER A 186 -8.96 10.74 -25.59
CA SER A 186 -8.11 10.83 -26.79
C SER A 186 -6.82 10.01 -26.64
N LYS A 187 -6.30 9.53 -27.78
CA LYS A 187 -5.03 8.79 -27.81
C LYS A 187 -3.85 9.66 -27.35
N ALA A 188 -3.85 10.94 -27.70
CA ALA A 188 -2.77 11.86 -27.32
C ALA A 188 -2.75 12.06 -25.79
N GLU A 189 -3.91 12.30 -25.19
CA GLU A 189 -4.05 12.44 -23.76
C GLU A 189 -3.68 11.14 -23.03
N PHE A 190 -4.16 9.99 -23.51
CA PHE A 190 -3.80 8.69 -22.96
C PHE A 190 -2.28 8.49 -22.90
N VAL A 191 -1.57 8.76 -24.01
CA VAL A 191 -0.10 8.60 -24.07
C VAL A 191 0.58 9.56 -23.08
N ARG A 192 0.17 10.81 -23.04
CA ARG A 192 0.72 11.82 -22.12
C ARG A 192 0.51 11.41 -20.65
N VAL A 193 -0.72 11.06 -20.28
CA VAL A 193 -1.05 10.64 -18.90
C VAL A 193 -0.33 9.35 -18.55
N PHE A 194 -0.32 8.38 -19.45
CA PHE A 194 0.36 7.11 -19.24
C PHE A 194 1.87 7.28 -19.03
N HIS A 195 2.50 8.18 -19.78
CA HIS A 195 3.92 8.52 -19.60
C HIS A 195 4.16 9.19 -18.24
N SER A 196 3.40 10.25 -17.92
CA SER A 196 3.56 10.99 -16.66
C SER A 196 3.27 10.13 -15.42
N THR A 197 2.26 9.27 -15.47
CA THR A 197 1.92 8.34 -14.37
C THR A 197 2.93 7.20 -14.25
N THR A 198 3.51 6.73 -15.37
CA THR A 198 4.50 5.64 -15.35
C THR A 198 5.87 6.13 -14.89
N GLY A 199 6.29 7.34 -15.23
CA GLY A 199 7.60 7.88 -14.88
C GLY A 199 7.80 8.05 -13.37
N SER A 200 9.06 8.00 -12.90
CA SER A 200 9.38 8.55 -11.59
C SER A 200 9.29 10.08 -11.66
N ARG A 201 8.95 10.75 -10.55
CA ARG A 201 8.83 12.22 -10.51
C ARG A 201 10.07 12.91 -11.08
N SER A 202 11.27 12.41 -10.76
CA SER A 202 12.54 12.93 -11.27
C SER A 202 12.77 12.68 -12.77
N HIS A 203 12.18 11.61 -13.32
CA HIS A 203 12.26 11.33 -14.76
C HIS A 203 11.28 12.18 -15.55
N VAL A 204 10.05 12.29 -15.08
CA VAL A 204 9.01 13.12 -15.72
C VAL A 204 9.45 14.57 -15.79
N ALA A 205 9.95 15.14 -14.69
CA ALA A 205 10.44 16.52 -14.65
C ALA A 205 11.55 16.80 -15.68
N LYS A 206 12.43 15.83 -15.96
CA LYS A 206 13.50 15.98 -16.97
C LYS A 206 13.04 15.88 -18.42
N VAL A 207 11.86 15.34 -18.67
CA VAL A 207 11.33 15.16 -20.03
C VAL A 207 10.35 16.29 -20.39
N GLU A 208 9.80 16.98 -19.38
CA GLU A 208 8.90 18.13 -19.54
C GLU A 208 9.66 19.48 -19.64
N GLU A 209 10.99 19.49 -19.33
CA GLU A 209 11.93 20.62 -19.61
C GLU A 209 12.41 20.58 -21.08
#